data_13d6f2759f3f3d8a0075557e43029b4d
#
_entry.id   13d6f2759f3f3d8a0075557e43029b4d
#
_cell.length_a   1.000
_cell.length_b   1.000
_cell.length_c   1.000
_cell.angle_alpha   90.00
_cell.angle_beta   90.00
_cell.angle_gamma   90.00
#
_symmetry.space_group_name_H-M   'P 1'
#
loop_
_entity.id
_entity.type
_entity.pdbx_description
1 polymer ?
#
loop_
_entity_poly.entity_id
_entity_poly.type
_entity_poly.pdbx_seq_one_letter_code
_entity_poly.pdbx_strand_id
1 'polypeptide(L)'
;MKPLTHTLCALLVTVVAAAPSAAATKATAPAPPHDAAEIRTFLTDFYGHHGPSEANRDDRISQALRDKQQHSDVDVLLCSRNTPEGIEVGSVTVAPGARVGWATVTTHWGGADARTDTFTAYVRLDSRPIRLDDVICAG
;
A
#
# COMPACT_ATOMS: atom_id res chain seq x y z
N MET A 1 54.00 49.35 63.14
CA MET A 1 53.43 49.39 61.77
C MET A 1 53.40 47.98 61.25
N LYS A 2 52.25 47.38 61.09
CA LYS A 2 52.07 46.02 60.54
C LYS A 2 51.47 46.15 59.12
N PRO A 3 52.05 45.55 58.10
CA PRO A 3 51.37 45.44 56.78
C PRO A 3 50.35 44.37 56.78
N LEU A 4 49.15 44.67 56.37
CA LEU A 4 48.07 43.73 56.09
C LEU A 4 48.38 43.04 54.74
N THR A 5 48.58 41.76 54.77
CA THR A 5 48.62 40.89 53.58
C THR A 5 47.21 40.54 53.19
N HIS A 6 46.78 41.01 52.04
CA HIS A 6 45.49 40.60 51.47
C HIS A 6 45.73 39.34 50.62
N THR A 7 45.17 38.25 51.08
CA THR A 7 45.14 36.99 50.33
C THR A 7 43.95 37.01 49.36
N LEU A 8 44.26 37.06 48.08
CA LEU A 8 43.29 37.01 46.99
C LEU A 8 42.98 35.54 46.70
N CYS A 9 41.79 35.04 47.09
CA CYS A 9 41.27 33.74 46.66
C CYS A 9 40.70 33.87 45.25
N ALA A 10 41.39 33.32 44.26
CA ALA A 10 40.90 33.20 42.92
C ALA A 10 39.96 31.96 42.83
N LEU A 11 38.66 32.17 42.70
CA LEU A 11 37.67 31.15 42.41
C LEU A 11 37.72 30.83 40.90
N LEU A 12 38.26 29.69 40.58
CA LEU A 12 38.17 29.10 39.22
C LEU A 12 36.80 28.50 39.03
N VAL A 13 35.95 29.18 38.27
CA VAL A 13 34.65 28.61 37.80
C VAL A 13 34.91 27.83 36.53
N THR A 14 34.95 26.51 36.65
CA THR A 14 34.97 25.62 35.48
C THR A 14 33.55 25.52 34.90
N VAL A 15 33.32 26.14 33.77
CA VAL A 15 32.11 26.00 32.97
C VAL A 15 32.23 24.71 32.19
N VAL A 16 31.51 23.66 32.63
CA VAL A 16 31.34 22.43 31.85
C VAL A 16 30.31 22.70 30.76
N ALA A 17 30.76 22.93 29.53
CA ALA A 17 29.90 23.02 28.36
C ALA A 17 29.40 21.61 28.03
N ALA A 18 28.16 21.30 28.37
CA ALA A 18 27.46 20.11 27.91
C ALA A 18 27.11 20.30 26.42
N ALA A 19 27.83 19.65 25.52
CA ALA A 19 27.48 19.61 24.11
C ALA A 19 26.18 18.79 23.95
N PRO A 20 25.14 19.32 23.28
CA PRO A 20 23.96 18.50 22.95
C PRO A 20 24.38 17.42 21.96
N SER A 21 24.34 16.16 22.40
CA SER A 21 24.44 15.01 21.47
C SER A 21 23.22 15.03 20.56
N ALA A 22 23.38 15.54 19.35
CA ALA A 22 22.39 15.39 18.31
C ALA A 22 22.33 13.89 17.98
N ALA A 23 21.32 13.20 18.48
CA ALA A 23 21.00 11.86 18.03
C ALA A 23 20.66 11.94 16.54
N ALA A 24 21.56 11.47 15.68
CA ALA A 24 21.30 11.35 14.26
C ALA A 24 20.18 10.32 14.10
N THR A 25 18.95 10.78 13.85
CA THR A 25 17.84 9.94 13.42
C THR A 25 18.23 9.38 12.06
N LYS A 26 18.54 8.06 12.04
CA LYS A 26 18.83 7.34 10.81
C LYS A 26 17.54 7.37 9.98
N ALA A 27 17.49 8.19 8.93
CA ALA A 27 16.37 8.22 8.00
C ALA A 27 16.23 6.80 7.40
N THR A 28 15.11 6.14 7.69
CA THR A 28 14.78 4.85 7.09
C THR A 28 14.52 5.08 5.61
N ALA A 29 15.27 4.39 4.73
CA ALA A 29 15.05 4.47 3.29
C ALA A 29 13.59 4.08 2.97
N PRO A 30 12.93 4.74 1.98
CA PRO A 30 11.60 4.34 1.54
C PRO A 30 11.59 2.86 1.15
N ALA A 31 10.50 2.15 1.49
CA ALA A 31 10.33 0.77 1.05
C ALA A 31 10.36 0.69 -0.49
N PRO A 32 10.97 -0.35 -1.09
CA PRO A 32 10.98 -0.50 -2.53
C PRO A 32 9.55 -0.65 -3.06
N PRO A 33 9.28 -0.21 -4.31
CA PRO A 33 7.97 -0.39 -4.92
C PRO A 33 7.64 -1.88 -5.07
N HIS A 34 6.35 -2.23 -5.08
CA HIS A 34 5.90 -3.59 -5.34
C HIS A 34 6.30 -4.03 -6.75
N ASP A 35 6.78 -5.26 -6.87
CA ASP A 35 7.11 -5.88 -8.16
C ASP A 35 5.93 -6.66 -8.76
N ALA A 36 6.10 -7.16 -9.98
CA ALA A 36 5.07 -7.90 -10.69
C ALA A 36 4.69 -9.22 -9.99
N ALA A 37 5.64 -9.88 -9.34
CA ALA A 37 5.40 -11.15 -8.64
C ALA A 37 4.59 -10.93 -7.37
N GLU A 38 4.90 -9.89 -6.60
CA GLU A 38 4.15 -9.49 -5.41
C GLU A 38 2.71 -9.11 -5.76
N ILE A 39 2.52 -8.32 -6.83
CA ILE A 39 1.20 -7.91 -7.30
C ILE A 39 0.39 -9.12 -7.77
N ARG A 40 1.01 -10.04 -8.53
CA ARG A 40 0.34 -11.27 -8.97
C ARG A 40 -0.12 -12.11 -7.78
N THR A 41 0.75 -12.32 -6.81
CA THR A 41 0.42 -13.06 -5.58
C THR A 41 -0.74 -12.39 -4.84
N PHE A 42 -0.67 -11.07 -4.68
CA PHE A 42 -1.73 -10.29 -4.06
C PHE A 42 -3.07 -10.43 -4.78
N LEU A 43 -3.12 -10.25 -6.10
CA LEU A 43 -4.36 -10.33 -6.88
C LEU A 43 -4.94 -11.73 -6.90
N THR A 44 -4.09 -12.75 -7.00
CA THR A 44 -4.53 -14.15 -6.95
C THR A 44 -5.16 -14.49 -5.60
N ASP A 45 -4.52 -14.08 -4.51
CA ASP A 45 -5.03 -14.28 -3.16
C ASP A 45 -6.29 -13.43 -2.88
N PHE A 46 -6.31 -12.21 -3.39
CA PHE A 46 -7.44 -11.28 -3.24
C PHE A 46 -8.72 -11.83 -3.88
N TYR A 47 -8.65 -12.25 -5.14
CA TYR A 47 -9.82 -12.74 -5.88
C TYR A 47 -10.17 -14.18 -5.54
N GLY A 48 -9.20 -14.99 -5.16
CA GLY A 48 -9.45 -16.42 -4.94
C GLY A 48 -10.07 -17.09 -6.16
N HIS A 49 -10.94 -18.05 -5.94
CA HIS A 49 -11.60 -18.81 -7.01
C HIS A 49 -12.94 -18.20 -7.46
N HIS A 50 -13.68 -17.60 -6.54
CA HIS A 50 -15.05 -17.12 -6.78
C HIS A 50 -15.26 -15.64 -6.51
N GLY A 51 -14.21 -14.90 -6.20
CA GLY A 51 -14.25 -13.49 -5.84
C GLY A 51 -13.75 -13.22 -4.43
N PRO A 52 -13.50 -11.95 -4.11
CA PRO A 52 -12.90 -11.55 -2.84
C PRO A 52 -13.84 -11.84 -1.66
N SER A 53 -13.26 -12.35 -0.58
CA SER A 53 -13.96 -12.51 0.70
C SER A 53 -14.39 -11.15 1.26
N GLU A 54 -15.31 -11.14 2.24
CA GLU A 54 -15.70 -9.90 2.93
C GLU A 54 -14.48 -9.20 3.57
N ALA A 55 -13.59 -9.93 4.22
CA ALA A 55 -12.37 -9.38 4.79
C ALA A 55 -11.47 -8.73 3.72
N ASN A 56 -11.33 -9.32 2.54
CA ASN A 56 -10.59 -8.71 1.44
C ASN A 56 -11.28 -7.42 0.95
N ARG A 57 -12.60 -7.40 0.89
CA ARG A 57 -13.41 -6.24 0.49
C ARG A 57 -13.26 -5.07 1.47
N ASP A 58 -13.15 -5.37 2.75
CA ASP A 58 -13.06 -4.36 3.80
C ASP A 58 -11.65 -3.82 3.97
N ASP A 59 -10.66 -4.70 3.97
CA ASP A 59 -9.30 -4.35 4.43
C ASP A 59 -8.29 -4.13 3.29
N ARG A 60 -8.53 -4.73 2.12
CA ARG A 60 -7.52 -4.82 1.05
C ARG A 60 -7.86 -4.02 -0.21
N ILE A 61 -8.78 -3.09 -0.15
CA ILE A 61 -9.10 -2.15 -1.24
C ILE A 61 -8.81 -0.71 -0.82
N SER A 62 -8.61 0.18 -1.80
CA SER A 62 -8.44 1.61 -1.56
C SER A 62 -9.74 2.26 -1.10
N GLN A 63 -9.64 3.43 -0.47
CA GLN A 63 -10.82 4.21 -0.12
C GLN A 63 -11.60 4.63 -1.38
N ALA A 64 -10.91 5.04 -2.43
CA ALA A 64 -11.53 5.42 -3.69
C ALA A 64 -12.37 4.28 -4.30
N LEU A 65 -11.86 3.04 -4.21
CA LEU A 65 -12.58 1.87 -4.71
C LEU A 65 -13.80 1.51 -3.83
N ARG A 66 -13.71 1.71 -2.50
CA ARG A 66 -14.87 1.61 -1.60
C ARG A 66 -15.96 2.61 -1.96
N ASP A 67 -15.57 3.87 -2.17
CA ASP A 67 -16.50 4.93 -2.54
C ASP A 67 -17.16 4.62 -3.90
N LYS A 68 -16.40 4.10 -4.86
CA LYS A 68 -16.92 3.64 -6.16
C LYS A 68 -17.97 2.53 -5.98
N GLN A 69 -17.70 1.55 -5.10
CA GLN A 69 -18.65 0.47 -4.79
C GLN A 69 -19.95 1.00 -4.17
N GLN A 70 -19.87 1.97 -3.27
CA GLN A 70 -21.05 2.56 -2.62
C GLN A 70 -22.00 3.28 -3.60
N HIS A 71 -21.46 3.74 -4.74
CA HIS A 71 -22.20 4.45 -5.78
C HIS A 71 -22.54 3.56 -7.00
N SER A 72 -22.38 2.25 -6.87
CA SER A 72 -22.62 1.29 -7.95
C SER A 72 -23.68 0.28 -7.58
N ASP A 73 -24.58 -0.03 -8.54
CA ASP A 73 -25.57 -1.10 -8.42
C ASP A 73 -24.99 -2.49 -8.72
N VAL A 74 -23.76 -2.56 -9.18
CA VAL A 74 -23.02 -3.81 -9.46
C VAL A 74 -21.83 -3.93 -8.53
N ASP A 75 -21.35 -5.14 -8.33
CA ASP A 75 -20.08 -5.38 -7.68
C ASP A 75 -18.94 -4.87 -8.57
N VAL A 76 -18.33 -3.74 -8.21
CA VAL A 76 -17.26 -3.11 -8.99
C VAL A 76 -15.98 -3.95 -9.00
N LEU A 77 -15.79 -4.83 -8.00
CA LEU A 77 -14.61 -5.69 -7.91
C LEU A 77 -14.66 -6.85 -8.91
N LEU A 78 -15.87 -7.25 -9.31
CA LEU A 78 -16.12 -8.34 -10.26
C LEU A 78 -16.75 -7.85 -11.57
N CYS A 79 -17.08 -6.58 -11.68
CA CYS A 79 -17.80 -6.00 -12.81
C CYS A 79 -19.12 -6.73 -13.11
N SER A 80 -19.78 -7.26 -12.10
CA SER A 80 -20.96 -8.12 -12.25
C SER A 80 -21.87 -8.04 -11.02
N ARG A 81 -23.11 -8.47 -11.18
CA ARG A 81 -24.08 -8.68 -10.08
C ARG A 81 -24.05 -10.10 -9.52
N ASN A 82 -23.38 -11.00 -10.19
CA ASN A 82 -23.34 -12.43 -9.85
C ASN A 82 -21.94 -12.86 -9.45
N THR A 83 -21.87 -14.03 -8.79
CA THR A 83 -20.61 -14.68 -8.44
C THR A 83 -20.15 -15.55 -9.61
N PRO A 84 -18.92 -15.42 -10.11
CA PRO A 84 -18.38 -16.26 -11.15
C PRO A 84 -18.10 -17.70 -10.64
N GLU A 85 -18.08 -18.66 -11.54
CA GLU A 85 -17.68 -20.04 -11.25
C GLU A 85 -16.17 -20.21 -11.11
N GLY A 86 -15.41 -19.32 -11.73
CA GLY A 86 -13.95 -19.28 -11.64
C GLY A 86 -13.38 -17.93 -11.98
N ILE A 87 -12.21 -17.65 -11.43
CA ILE A 87 -11.45 -16.42 -11.68
C ILE A 87 -10.00 -16.78 -11.98
N GLU A 88 -9.45 -16.13 -13.00
CA GLU A 88 -8.06 -16.27 -13.39
C GLU A 88 -7.38 -14.91 -13.47
N VAL A 89 -6.23 -14.76 -12.80
CA VAL A 89 -5.41 -13.56 -12.86
C VAL A 89 -4.32 -13.74 -13.91
N GLY A 90 -4.34 -12.92 -14.93
CA GLY A 90 -3.36 -12.91 -16.01
C GLY A 90 -1.99 -12.37 -15.60
N SER A 91 -1.16 -12.12 -16.59
CA SER A 91 0.18 -11.53 -16.39
C SER A 91 0.08 -10.11 -15.85
N VAL A 92 0.97 -9.78 -14.92
CA VAL A 92 1.07 -8.43 -14.36
C VAL A 92 2.02 -7.59 -15.19
N THR A 93 1.56 -6.40 -15.53
CA THR A 93 2.38 -5.32 -16.09
C THR A 93 2.64 -4.28 -15.02
N VAL A 94 3.88 -3.77 -14.97
CA VAL A 94 4.30 -2.73 -14.03
C VAL A 94 4.76 -1.51 -14.80
N ALA A 95 4.22 -0.33 -14.45
CA ALA A 95 4.62 0.95 -14.98
C ALA A 95 5.19 1.83 -13.85
N PRO A 96 6.51 1.78 -13.58
CA PRO A 96 7.12 2.49 -12.46
C PRO A 96 6.94 4.02 -12.54
N GLY A 97 7.00 4.59 -13.74
CA GLY A 97 6.79 6.02 -13.96
C GLY A 97 5.38 6.50 -13.59
N ALA A 98 4.38 5.66 -13.77
CA ALA A 98 2.99 5.92 -13.35
C ALA A 98 2.69 5.42 -11.92
N ARG A 99 3.63 4.72 -11.29
CA ARG A 99 3.51 4.08 -9.97
C ARG A 99 2.35 3.11 -9.86
N VAL A 100 2.02 2.42 -10.94
CA VAL A 100 0.94 1.42 -10.96
C VAL A 100 1.41 0.11 -11.55
N GLY A 101 0.79 -0.97 -11.11
CA GLY A 101 0.82 -2.27 -11.75
C GLY A 101 -0.60 -2.76 -11.97
N TRP A 102 -0.83 -3.59 -12.97
CA TRP A 102 -2.14 -4.12 -13.28
C TRP A 102 -2.08 -5.51 -13.91
N ALA A 103 -3.20 -6.20 -13.82
CA ALA A 103 -3.43 -7.45 -14.53
C ALA A 103 -4.83 -7.47 -15.13
N THR A 104 -4.99 -8.19 -16.24
CA THR A 104 -6.31 -8.60 -16.70
C THR A 104 -6.78 -9.76 -15.85
N VAL A 105 -7.99 -9.65 -15.33
CA VAL A 105 -8.68 -10.71 -14.59
C VAL A 105 -9.79 -11.25 -15.48
N THR A 106 -9.81 -12.57 -15.64
CA THR A 106 -10.83 -13.26 -16.41
C THR A 106 -11.79 -13.96 -15.46
N THR A 107 -13.08 -13.74 -15.65
CA THR A 107 -14.14 -14.43 -14.92
C THR A 107 -14.82 -15.44 -15.82
N HIS A 108 -15.06 -16.62 -15.29
CA HIS A 108 -15.74 -17.74 -15.96
C HIS A 108 -17.15 -17.89 -15.38
N TRP A 109 -18.13 -17.90 -16.26
CA TRP A 109 -19.53 -18.02 -15.93
C TRP A 109 -20.06 -19.33 -16.48
N GLY A 110 -20.79 -20.07 -15.67
CA GLY A 110 -21.34 -21.37 -16.03
C GLY A 110 -22.81 -21.33 -16.43
N GLY A 111 -23.38 -22.54 -16.60
CA GLY A 111 -24.79 -22.74 -16.95
C GLY A 111 -25.06 -22.66 -18.44
N ALA A 112 -26.33 -22.32 -18.79
CA ALA A 112 -26.79 -22.29 -20.19
C ALA A 112 -26.10 -21.19 -21.01
N ASP A 113 -25.63 -20.13 -20.36
CA ASP A 113 -24.93 -18.97 -20.96
C ASP A 113 -23.46 -18.95 -20.58
N ALA A 114 -22.77 -20.10 -20.67
CA ALA A 114 -21.35 -20.20 -20.38
C ALA A 114 -20.56 -19.17 -21.20
N ARG A 115 -19.88 -18.24 -20.49
CA ARG A 115 -19.09 -17.17 -21.09
C ARG A 115 -17.90 -16.81 -20.22
N THR A 116 -17.02 -16.03 -20.76
CA THR A 116 -15.93 -15.38 -20.02
C THR A 116 -16.04 -13.87 -20.20
N ASP A 117 -15.83 -13.14 -19.11
CA ASP A 117 -15.70 -11.70 -19.13
C ASP A 117 -14.33 -11.31 -18.59
N THR A 118 -13.87 -10.13 -18.89
CA THR A 118 -12.59 -9.63 -18.42
C THR A 118 -12.71 -8.23 -17.83
N PHE A 119 -11.85 -7.93 -16.89
CA PHE A 119 -11.65 -6.56 -16.38
C PHE A 119 -10.17 -6.35 -16.01
N THR A 120 -9.79 -5.12 -15.77
CA THR A 120 -8.43 -4.78 -15.37
C THR A 120 -8.40 -4.36 -13.90
N ALA A 121 -7.56 -5.03 -13.13
CA ALA A 121 -7.33 -4.74 -11.72
C ALA A 121 -6.02 -3.97 -11.54
N TYR A 122 -6.06 -2.82 -10.87
CA TYR A 122 -4.93 -1.91 -10.66
C TYR A 122 -4.48 -1.90 -9.21
N VAL A 123 -3.15 -1.84 -9.02
CA VAL A 123 -2.49 -1.73 -7.72
C VAL A 123 -1.49 -0.57 -7.77
N ARG A 124 -1.42 0.23 -6.72
CA ARG A 124 -0.36 1.23 -6.58
C ARG A 124 0.92 0.58 -6.06
N LEU A 125 2.05 0.90 -6.71
CA LEU A 125 3.35 0.30 -6.36
C LEU A 125 3.89 0.75 -4.99
N ASP A 126 3.41 1.88 -4.50
CA ASP A 126 3.84 2.50 -3.24
C ASP A 126 2.85 2.32 -2.09
N SER A 127 1.73 1.63 -2.30
CA SER A 127 0.76 1.39 -1.21
C SER A 127 1.31 0.43 -0.16
N ARG A 128 1.15 0.79 1.11
CA ARG A 128 1.56 -0.05 2.25
C ARG A 128 0.44 -0.06 3.30
N PRO A 129 -0.16 -1.21 3.58
CA PRO A 129 -0.02 -2.49 2.88
C PRO A 129 -0.49 -2.43 1.42
N ILE A 130 -0.15 -3.46 0.62
CA ILE A 130 -0.65 -3.58 -0.76
C ILE A 130 -2.17 -3.66 -0.77
N ARG A 131 -2.81 -2.92 -1.71
CA ARG A 131 -4.27 -2.85 -1.85
C ARG A 131 -4.66 -2.79 -3.33
N LEU A 132 -5.83 -3.32 -3.63
CA LEU A 132 -6.49 -3.07 -4.90
C LEU A 132 -6.91 -1.59 -4.97
N ASP A 133 -6.42 -0.86 -5.96
CA ASP A 133 -6.61 0.59 -6.06
C ASP A 133 -7.82 0.95 -6.94
N ASP A 134 -7.95 0.29 -8.07
CA ASP A 134 -9.08 0.48 -8.99
C ASP A 134 -9.36 -0.79 -9.81
N VAL A 135 -10.58 -0.85 -10.34
CA VAL A 135 -11.04 -1.87 -11.28
C VAL A 135 -11.71 -1.18 -12.45
N ILE A 136 -11.30 -1.53 -13.66
CA ILE A 136 -11.89 -1.02 -14.89
C ILE A 136 -12.55 -2.18 -15.63
N CYS A 137 -13.87 -2.12 -15.72
CA CYS A 137 -14.66 -3.09 -16.45
C CYS A 137 -14.44 -2.94 -17.94
N ALA A 138 -14.35 -4.05 -18.67
CA ALA A 138 -14.46 -4.02 -20.14
C ALA A 138 -15.88 -3.62 -20.50
N GLY A 139 -16.01 -2.62 -21.39
CA GLY A 139 -17.30 -2.16 -21.91
C GLY A 139 -17.84 -3.08 -22.99
#